data_4a7439bb2dd52d240c4b3535c9fdff34
#
_entry.id   4a7439bb2dd52d240c4b3535c9fdff34
#
_cell.length_a   1.000
_cell.length_b   1.000
_cell.length_c   1.000
_cell.angle_alpha   90.00
_cell.angle_beta   90.00
_cell.angle_gamma   90.00
#
_symmetry.space_group_name_H-M   'P 1'
#
loop_
_entity.id
_entity.type
_entity.pdbx_description
1 polymer ?
#
loop_
_entity_poly.entity_id
_entity_poly.type
_entity_poly.pdbx_seq_one_letter_code
_entity_poly.pdbx_strand_id
1 'polypeptide(L)'
;ITGSITLKPVKNLQIVGRVSYDVSHSSSDSYTVPRWDDSSVVPAVKAPDGERPADYDVAIRGTYPEWDKYYQYLDWKVSTSADQYFDLLGLTGGYMNPDNYILTSDDITNMSKSALGSYSASMSRSQLFTAGANASYKVELPKDFSIDVMVGTELKMSEGFSMSNYGVDFMIPGTYSLSNTNREWMELSDRTAGHSMRRRFGYFGELRGDYKGLASLSVTARWDWSSTIINNPFFYPSVTGGVILSELIPGLNETKNNWFSYWKIRGNYA
;
A
#
# COMPACT_ATOMS: atom_id res chain seq x y z
N ILE A 1 -10.90 15.94 -9.25
CA ILE A 1 -11.82 16.96 -9.79
C ILE A 1 -12.82 17.30 -8.70
N THR A 2 -12.97 18.59 -8.40
CA THR A 2 -13.91 19.05 -7.38
C THR A 2 -14.76 20.19 -7.94
N GLY A 3 -16.06 20.13 -7.70
CA GLY A 3 -17.01 21.17 -8.03
C GLY A 3 -17.80 21.58 -6.79
N SER A 4 -18.13 22.86 -6.66
CA SER A 4 -19.00 23.34 -5.60
C SER A 4 -19.95 24.43 -6.12
N ILE A 5 -21.16 24.43 -5.56
CA ILE A 5 -22.18 25.45 -5.82
C ILE A 5 -22.57 26.03 -4.47
N THR A 6 -22.59 27.37 -4.39
CA THR A 6 -23.05 28.08 -3.20
C THR A 6 -24.23 28.97 -3.58
N LEU A 7 -25.35 28.78 -2.89
CA LEU A 7 -26.57 29.56 -3.06
C LEU A 7 -26.83 30.36 -1.78
N LYS A 8 -27.25 31.59 -1.94
CA LYS A 8 -27.70 32.48 -0.84
C LYS A 8 -29.10 33.03 -1.15
N PRO A 9 -30.14 32.20 -1.00
CA PRO A 9 -31.49 32.57 -1.44
C PRO A 9 -32.10 33.71 -0.62
N VAL A 10 -31.71 33.82 0.65
CA VAL A 10 -32.12 34.92 1.55
C VAL A 10 -30.94 35.34 2.41
N LYS A 11 -31.05 36.51 3.04
CA LYS A 11 -30.04 36.98 3.99
C LYS A 11 -29.85 35.93 5.10
N ASN A 12 -28.61 35.66 5.46
CA ASN A 12 -28.19 34.72 6.50
C ASN A 12 -28.39 33.21 6.18
N LEU A 13 -28.98 32.82 5.06
CA LEU A 13 -29.09 31.43 4.63
C LEU A 13 -28.07 31.16 3.52
N GLN A 14 -27.23 30.18 3.76
CA GLN A 14 -26.27 29.67 2.78
C GLN A 14 -26.48 28.17 2.58
N ILE A 15 -26.59 27.78 1.30
CA ILE A 15 -26.67 26.36 0.91
C ILE A 15 -25.44 26.08 0.06
N VAL A 16 -24.69 25.05 0.42
CA VAL A 16 -23.47 24.62 -0.31
C VAL A 16 -23.62 23.18 -0.74
N GLY A 17 -23.53 22.94 -2.03
CA GLY A 17 -23.36 21.61 -2.61
C GLY A 17 -21.93 21.41 -3.06
N ARG A 18 -21.34 20.23 -2.80
CA ARG A 18 -20.01 19.85 -3.22
C ARG A 18 -20.03 18.45 -3.79
N VAL A 19 -19.27 18.27 -4.89
CA VAL A 19 -19.00 16.96 -5.47
C VAL A 19 -17.52 16.88 -5.76
N SER A 20 -16.89 15.80 -5.38
CA SER A 20 -15.50 15.50 -5.75
C SER A 20 -15.38 14.08 -6.27
N TYR A 21 -14.48 13.92 -7.22
CA TYR A 21 -14.09 12.63 -7.75
C TYR A 21 -12.57 12.58 -7.87
N ASP A 22 -11.97 11.68 -7.14
CA ASP A 22 -10.53 11.49 -7.07
C ASP A 22 -10.20 10.08 -7.58
N VAL A 23 -9.21 10.00 -8.45
CA VAL A 23 -8.70 8.74 -8.99
C VAL A 23 -7.20 8.73 -8.83
N SER A 24 -6.69 7.66 -8.25
CA SER A 24 -5.27 7.38 -8.24
C SER A 24 -4.98 6.05 -8.92
N HIS A 25 -3.93 6.02 -9.70
CA HIS A 25 -3.36 4.83 -10.31
C HIS A 25 -1.94 4.67 -9.81
N SER A 26 -1.59 3.46 -9.48
CA SER A 26 -0.22 3.08 -9.20
C SER A 26 0.09 1.82 -9.97
N SER A 27 1.20 1.83 -10.69
CA SER A 27 1.77 0.63 -11.29
C SER A 27 3.21 0.54 -10.84
N SER A 28 3.65 -0.65 -10.55
CA SER A 28 5.02 -0.92 -10.18
C SER A 28 5.42 -2.26 -10.76
N ASP A 29 6.62 -2.30 -11.28
CA ASP A 29 7.27 -3.52 -11.72
C ASP A 29 8.66 -3.58 -11.09
N SER A 30 9.08 -4.78 -10.82
CA SER A 30 10.40 -5.07 -10.29
C SER A 30 10.87 -6.42 -10.80
N TYR A 31 12.18 -6.56 -10.93
CA TYR A 31 12.78 -7.83 -11.32
C TYR A 31 14.03 -8.08 -10.49
N THR A 32 14.32 -9.36 -10.33
CA THR A 32 15.56 -9.83 -9.74
C THR A 32 16.28 -10.65 -10.82
N VAL A 33 17.53 -10.31 -11.09
CA VAL A 33 18.35 -11.08 -12.01
C VAL A 33 18.66 -12.46 -11.44
N PRO A 34 18.78 -13.48 -12.28
CA PRO A 34 19.24 -14.78 -11.83
C PRO A 34 20.58 -14.67 -11.10
N ARG A 35 20.71 -15.42 -10.01
CA ARG A 35 21.95 -15.51 -9.24
C ARG A 35 22.53 -16.90 -9.39
N TRP A 36 23.50 -17.00 -10.26
CA TRP A 36 24.16 -18.26 -10.54
C TRP A 36 25.45 -18.46 -9.71
N ASP A 37 25.96 -17.37 -9.15
CA ASP A 37 27.18 -17.31 -8.34
C ASP A 37 26.98 -17.64 -6.87
N ASP A 38 25.73 -17.81 -6.45
CA ASP A 38 25.40 -18.09 -5.06
C ASP A 38 25.33 -19.60 -4.81
N SER A 39 26.20 -20.11 -3.96
CA SER A 39 26.21 -21.54 -3.57
C SER A 39 24.92 -22.00 -2.89
N SER A 40 24.06 -21.08 -2.47
CA SER A 40 22.72 -21.41 -1.96
C SER A 40 21.73 -21.79 -3.06
N VAL A 41 22.04 -21.44 -4.31
CA VAL A 41 21.21 -21.69 -5.48
C VAL A 41 21.43 -23.07 -6.05
N VAL A 42 22.70 -23.52 -6.08
CA VAL A 42 23.06 -24.84 -6.54
C VAL A 42 23.10 -25.78 -5.34
N PRO A 43 22.31 -26.87 -5.35
CA PRO A 43 22.34 -27.83 -4.27
C PRO A 43 23.76 -28.34 -4.02
N ALA A 44 24.14 -28.42 -2.76
CA ALA A 44 25.45 -28.96 -2.39
C ALA A 44 25.54 -30.43 -2.78
N VAL A 45 26.42 -30.74 -3.70
CA VAL A 45 26.72 -32.11 -4.10
C VAL A 45 27.63 -32.75 -3.06
N LYS A 46 27.22 -33.83 -2.45
CA LYS A 46 28.05 -34.60 -1.52
C LYS A 46 29.10 -35.41 -2.28
N ALA A 47 30.26 -35.58 -1.67
CA ALA A 47 31.23 -36.52 -2.19
C ALA A 47 30.57 -37.91 -2.26
N PRO A 48 30.76 -38.65 -3.36
CA PRO A 48 30.32 -40.02 -3.43
C PRO A 48 30.92 -40.92 -2.32
N ASP A 49 30.17 -41.91 -1.89
CA ASP A 49 30.68 -42.84 -0.88
C ASP A 49 31.81 -43.69 -1.44
N GLY A 50 32.87 -43.85 -0.70
CA GLY A 50 34.03 -44.64 -1.06
C GLY A 50 35.24 -43.80 -1.53
N GLU A 51 36.27 -44.53 -1.96
CA GLU A 51 37.49 -43.89 -2.47
C GLU A 51 37.30 -43.50 -3.94
N ARG A 52 37.92 -42.35 -4.31
CA ARG A 52 37.95 -41.92 -5.71
C ARG A 52 38.57 -43.00 -6.57
N PRO A 53 37.92 -43.36 -7.73
CA PRO A 53 38.47 -44.38 -8.65
C PRO A 53 39.88 -43.97 -9.10
N ALA A 54 40.80 -44.94 -9.06
CA ALA A 54 42.20 -44.68 -9.38
C ALA A 54 42.44 -44.24 -10.84
N ASP A 55 41.54 -44.61 -11.71
CA ASP A 55 41.56 -44.28 -13.14
C ASP A 55 40.64 -43.10 -13.50
N TYR A 56 40.09 -42.38 -12.51
CA TYR A 56 39.13 -41.29 -12.76
C TYR A 56 39.67 -40.22 -13.73
N ASP A 57 40.94 -39.83 -13.59
CA ASP A 57 41.56 -38.76 -14.41
C ASP A 57 41.78 -39.18 -15.87
N VAL A 58 41.77 -40.48 -16.17
CA VAL A 58 41.97 -41.03 -17.52
C VAL A 58 40.68 -41.65 -18.11
N ALA A 59 39.67 -41.77 -17.30
CA ALA A 59 38.40 -42.34 -17.70
C ALA A 59 37.64 -41.41 -18.64
N ILE A 60 36.85 -41.96 -19.54
CA ILE A 60 35.92 -41.17 -20.35
C ILE A 60 34.87 -40.57 -19.48
N ARG A 61 34.58 -39.28 -19.68
CA ARG A 61 33.54 -38.57 -18.94
C ARG A 61 32.21 -39.32 -18.98
N GLY A 62 31.55 -39.48 -17.87
CA GLY A 62 30.34 -40.27 -17.69
C GLY A 62 30.59 -41.69 -17.23
N THR A 63 31.84 -42.18 -17.19
CA THR A 63 32.17 -43.46 -16.61
C THR A 63 31.87 -43.51 -15.11
N TYR A 64 32.09 -42.41 -14.42
CA TYR A 64 31.82 -42.26 -12.99
C TYR A 64 30.94 -41.02 -12.75
N PRO A 65 29.66 -41.05 -13.08
CA PRO A 65 28.80 -39.86 -13.13
C PRO A 65 28.67 -39.14 -11.79
N GLU A 66 28.71 -39.89 -10.67
CA GLU A 66 28.62 -39.27 -9.34
C GLU A 66 29.89 -38.46 -8.98
N TRP A 67 31.06 -38.99 -9.37
CA TRP A 67 32.33 -38.28 -9.22
C TRP A 67 32.45 -37.10 -10.17
N ASP A 68 31.98 -37.24 -11.38
CA ASP A 68 31.93 -36.17 -12.37
C ASP A 68 31.06 -35.01 -11.83
N LYS A 69 29.89 -35.32 -11.31
CA LYS A 69 28.99 -34.35 -10.70
C LYS A 69 29.63 -33.63 -9.51
N TYR A 70 30.30 -34.38 -8.63
CA TYR A 70 30.97 -33.81 -7.46
C TYR A 70 32.12 -32.88 -7.83
N TYR A 71 32.98 -33.28 -8.75
CA TYR A 71 34.10 -32.42 -9.18
C TYR A 71 33.66 -31.19 -9.93
N GLN A 72 32.63 -31.29 -10.76
CA GLN A 72 32.08 -30.09 -11.40
C GLN A 72 31.45 -29.13 -10.39
N TYR A 73 30.82 -29.65 -9.37
CA TYR A 73 30.32 -28.80 -8.27
C TYR A 73 31.48 -28.10 -7.54
N LEU A 74 32.59 -28.77 -7.31
CA LEU A 74 33.77 -28.16 -6.69
C LEU A 74 34.38 -27.10 -7.60
N ASP A 75 34.49 -27.35 -8.88
CA ASP A 75 35.02 -26.39 -9.86
C ASP A 75 34.12 -25.15 -9.93
N TRP A 76 32.82 -25.32 -9.96
CA TRP A 76 31.89 -24.20 -9.86
C TRP A 76 32.06 -23.42 -8.59
N LYS A 77 32.18 -24.06 -7.44
CA LYS A 77 32.35 -23.40 -6.16
C LYS A 77 33.62 -22.56 -6.05
N VAL A 78 34.65 -22.97 -6.76
CA VAL A 78 35.97 -22.27 -6.80
C VAL A 78 36.02 -21.23 -7.91
N SER A 79 35.15 -21.31 -8.92
CA SER A 79 35.16 -20.36 -10.03
C SER A 79 34.74 -18.97 -9.56
N THR A 80 35.47 -17.96 -10.05
CA THR A 80 35.18 -16.54 -9.74
C THR A 80 34.10 -15.94 -10.62
N SER A 81 33.64 -16.68 -11.63
CA SER A 81 32.63 -16.23 -12.61
C SER A 81 31.66 -17.36 -12.93
N ALA A 82 30.40 -17.14 -12.59
CA ALA A 82 29.33 -18.06 -12.93
C ALA A 82 29.21 -18.28 -14.44
N ASP A 83 29.42 -17.26 -15.25
CA ASP A 83 29.34 -17.34 -16.72
C ASP A 83 30.32 -18.35 -17.29
N GLN A 84 31.58 -18.37 -16.81
CA GLN A 84 32.59 -19.35 -17.25
C GLN A 84 32.19 -20.78 -16.91
N TYR A 85 31.57 -20.97 -15.76
CA TYR A 85 31.11 -22.28 -15.35
C TYR A 85 29.90 -22.75 -16.18
N PHE A 86 28.98 -21.86 -16.47
CA PHE A 86 27.81 -22.14 -17.29
C PHE A 86 28.19 -22.42 -18.74
N ASP A 87 29.15 -21.74 -19.30
CA ASP A 87 29.71 -22.03 -20.62
C ASP A 87 30.34 -23.42 -20.65
N LEU A 88 31.09 -23.78 -19.62
CA LEU A 88 31.71 -25.11 -19.50
C LEU A 88 30.66 -26.23 -19.46
N LEU A 89 29.53 -25.98 -18.78
CA LEU A 89 28.43 -26.95 -18.69
C LEU A 89 27.45 -26.90 -19.86
N GLY A 90 27.65 -25.97 -20.80
CA GLY A 90 26.73 -25.76 -21.92
C GLY A 90 25.41 -25.14 -21.49
N LEU A 91 25.42 -24.37 -20.41
CA LEU A 91 24.27 -23.61 -19.95
C LEU A 91 24.12 -22.37 -20.81
N THR A 92 22.98 -22.19 -21.41
CA THR A 92 22.65 -21.00 -22.18
C THR A 92 21.52 -20.24 -21.49
N GLY A 93 21.78 -18.96 -21.18
CA GLY A 93 20.75 -18.09 -20.72
C GLY A 93 20.06 -18.48 -19.42
N GLY A 94 20.77 -19.15 -18.55
CA GLY A 94 20.19 -19.62 -17.30
C GLY A 94 19.56 -21.00 -17.36
N TYR A 95 19.56 -21.63 -18.54
CA TYR A 95 19.07 -23.00 -18.70
C TYR A 95 20.23 -23.96 -18.85
N MET A 96 20.13 -25.09 -18.16
CA MET A 96 21.06 -26.20 -18.35
C MET A 96 20.75 -26.90 -19.66
N ASN A 97 21.76 -27.06 -20.53
CA ASN A 97 21.65 -27.96 -21.66
C ASN A 97 21.69 -29.40 -21.13
N PRO A 98 20.61 -30.20 -21.25
CA PRO A 98 20.55 -31.53 -20.68
C PRO A 98 21.65 -32.45 -21.18
N ASP A 99 22.20 -32.21 -22.36
CA ASP A 99 23.25 -33.05 -22.93
C ASP A 99 24.66 -32.80 -22.29
N ASN A 100 24.85 -31.70 -21.61
CA ASN A 100 26.15 -31.29 -21.11
C ASN A 100 26.25 -31.12 -19.58
N TYR A 101 25.14 -31.15 -18.87
CA TYR A 101 25.18 -30.96 -17.42
C TYR A 101 25.20 -32.28 -16.65
N ILE A 102 25.72 -32.21 -15.44
CA ILE A 102 25.81 -33.37 -14.52
C ILE A 102 24.72 -33.29 -13.46
N LEU A 103 24.21 -32.11 -13.17
CA LEU A 103 23.07 -31.94 -12.25
C LEU A 103 21.83 -32.58 -12.85
N THR A 104 21.10 -33.30 -12.03
CA THR A 104 19.85 -33.95 -12.44
C THR A 104 18.68 -32.99 -12.52
N SER A 105 17.60 -33.36 -13.22
CA SER A 105 16.36 -32.58 -13.22
C SER A 105 15.80 -32.35 -11.81
N ASP A 106 16.02 -33.29 -10.89
CA ASP A 106 15.59 -33.17 -9.49
C ASP A 106 16.40 -32.10 -8.76
N ASP A 107 17.70 -31.95 -9.06
CA ASP A 107 18.54 -30.88 -8.50
C ASP A 107 18.04 -29.50 -8.92
N ILE A 108 17.60 -29.36 -10.16
CA ILE A 108 17.03 -28.10 -10.68
C ILE A 108 15.69 -27.80 -10.00
N THR A 109 14.86 -28.81 -9.80
CA THR A 109 13.55 -28.67 -9.13
C THR A 109 13.70 -28.21 -7.68
N ASN A 110 14.80 -28.57 -7.04
CA ASN A 110 15.12 -28.19 -5.66
C ASN A 110 15.80 -26.81 -5.55
N MET A 111 16.13 -26.17 -6.65
CA MET A 111 16.65 -24.80 -6.62
C MET A 111 15.60 -23.82 -6.10
N SER A 112 16.04 -22.84 -5.34
CA SER A 112 15.16 -21.77 -4.90
C SER A 112 14.63 -21.00 -6.12
N LYS A 113 13.30 -20.86 -6.22
CA LYS A 113 12.67 -20.08 -7.30
C LYS A 113 13.25 -18.67 -7.44
N SER A 114 13.66 -18.06 -6.32
CA SER A 114 14.26 -16.71 -6.32
C SER A 114 15.63 -16.65 -6.99
N ALA A 115 16.31 -17.78 -7.09
CA ALA A 115 17.63 -17.89 -7.70
C ALA A 115 17.59 -17.86 -9.23
N LEU A 116 16.48 -18.31 -9.81
CA LEU A 116 16.27 -18.32 -11.26
C LEU A 116 15.89 -16.95 -11.82
N GLY A 117 15.90 -15.92 -10.96
CA GLY A 117 15.39 -14.62 -11.29
C GLY A 117 13.88 -14.54 -11.23
N SER A 118 13.36 -13.36 -11.01
CA SER A 118 11.92 -13.15 -10.86
C SER A 118 11.47 -11.82 -11.43
N TYR A 119 10.22 -11.77 -11.83
CA TYR A 119 9.54 -10.54 -12.22
C TYR A 119 8.22 -10.41 -11.48
N SER A 120 8.00 -9.24 -10.91
CA SER A 120 6.75 -8.89 -10.24
C SER A 120 6.17 -7.64 -10.88
N ALA A 121 4.91 -7.73 -11.29
CA ALA A 121 4.14 -6.60 -11.78
C ALA A 121 2.90 -6.42 -10.93
N SER A 122 2.69 -5.21 -10.45
CA SER A 122 1.50 -4.86 -9.69
C SER A 122 0.84 -3.60 -10.25
N MET A 123 -0.48 -3.59 -10.20
CA MET A 123 -1.29 -2.44 -10.58
C MET A 123 -2.35 -2.25 -9.50
N SER A 124 -2.54 -1.02 -9.09
CA SER A 124 -3.65 -0.64 -8.23
C SER A 124 -4.36 0.61 -8.75
N ARG A 125 -5.66 0.64 -8.55
CA ARG A 125 -6.51 1.78 -8.86
C ARG A 125 -7.40 2.04 -7.67
N SER A 126 -7.41 3.27 -7.19
CA SER A 126 -8.32 3.73 -6.15
C SER A 126 -9.17 4.87 -6.67
N GLN A 127 -10.47 4.81 -6.41
CA GLN A 127 -11.43 5.84 -6.78
C GLN A 127 -12.19 6.27 -5.54
N LEU A 128 -12.35 7.57 -5.41
CA LEU A 128 -13.11 8.17 -4.32
C LEU A 128 -14.10 9.17 -4.89
N PHE A 129 -15.38 8.87 -4.76
CA PHE A 129 -16.46 9.78 -5.03
C PHE A 129 -17.01 10.33 -3.72
N THR A 130 -17.11 11.64 -3.60
CA THR A 130 -17.72 12.31 -2.46
C THR A 130 -18.74 13.31 -2.97
N ALA A 131 -19.95 13.27 -2.44
CA ALA A 131 -20.99 14.27 -2.68
C ALA A 131 -21.59 14.69 -1.34
N GLY A 132 -21.84 15.97 -1.17
CA GLY A 132 -22.44 16.48 0.05
C GLY A 132 -23.13 17.79 -0.17
N ALA A 133 -24.12 18.04 0.67
CA ALA A 133 -24.81 19.32 0.73
C ALA A 133 -24.99 19.73 2.19
N ASN A 134 -24.84 21.00 2.45
CA ASN A 134 -25.19 21.58 3.74
C ASN A 134 -25.96 22.90 3.56
N ALA A 135 -26.79 23.18 4.54
CA ALA A 135 -27.47 24.45 4.68
C ALA A 135 -27.12 25.04 6.04
N SER A 136 -26.69 26.28 6.07
CA SER A 136 -26.40 27.02 7.28
C SER A 136 -27.23 28.29 7.34
N TYR A 137 -27.76 28.57 8.53
CA TYR A 137 -28.53 29.74 8.80
C TYR A 137 -28.04 30.44 10.05
N LYS A 138 -27.70 31.73 9.92
CA LYS A 138 -27.21 32.56 11.02
C LYS A 138 -28.31 33.49 11.53
N VAL A 139 -28.58 33.42 12.81
CA VAL A 139 -29.50 34.32 13.52
C VAL A 139 -28.69 35.24 14.39
N GLU A 140 -28.86 36.55 14.20
CA GLU A 140 -28.30 37.58 15.08
C GLU A 140 -29.39 37.98 16.07
N LEU A 141 -29.11 37.79 17.34
CA LEU A 141 -30.01 38.14 18.44
C LEU A 141 -29.59 39.44 19.11
N PRO A 142 -30.50 40.14 19.83
CA PRO A 142 -30.14 41.30 20.64
C PRO A 142 -29.04 40.95 21.68
N LYS A 143 -28.25 41.97 22.08
CA LYS A 143 -27.15 41.87 23.06
C LYS A 143 -25.94 41.04 22.57
N ASP A 144 -25.62 41.13 21.26
CA ASP A 144 -24.45 40.51 20.65
C ASP A 144 -24.39 38.97 20.76
N PHE A 145 -25.58 38.35 20.83
CA PHE A 145 -25.69 36.91 20.66
C PHE A 145 -25.88 36.56 19.19
N SER A 146 -25.20 35.50 18.73
CA SER A 146 -25.50 34.86 17.45
C SER A 146 -25.66 33.37 17.60
N ILE A 147 -26.56 32.80 16.79
CA ILE A 147 -26.79 31.38 16.69
C ILE A 147 -26.59 30.97 15.23
N ASP A 148 -25.70 30.03 15.01
CA ASP A 148 -25.51 29.38 13.70
C ASP A 148 -26.08 27.96 13.78
N VAL A 149 -27.01 27.66 12.87
CA VAL A 149 -27.57 26.32 12.68
C VAL A 149 -27.07 25.78 11.35
N MET A 150 -26.50 24.60 11.34
CA MET A 150 -26.08 23.92 10.12
C MET A 150 -26.65 22.51 10.12
N VAL A 151 -27.19 22.12 8.97
CA VAL A 151 -27.57 20.73 8.70
C VAL A 151 -26.98 20.29 7.36
N GLY A 152 -26.63 19.05 7.26
CA GLY A 152 -26.03 18.57 6.03
C GLY A 152 -26.07 17.06 5.87
N THR A 153 -25.69 16.64 4.69
CA THR A 153 -25.57 15.24 4.29
C THR A 153 -24.30 15.03 3.49
N GLU A 154 -23.74 13.84 3.61
CA GLU A 154 -22.53 13.43 2.90
C GLU A 154 -22.68 11.99 2.41
N LEU A 155 -22.36 11.78 1.14
CA LEU A 155 -22.20 10.47 0.51
C LEU A 155 -20.74 10.29 0.12
N LYS A 156 -20.14 9.17 0.52
CA LYS A 156 -18.76 8.80 0.17
C LYS A 156 -18.73 7.39 -0.36
N MET A 157 -18.20 7.21 -1.55
CA MET A 157 -18.03 5.91 -2.19
C MET A 157 -16.55 5.75 -2.52
N SER A 158 -15.93 4.71 -1.99
CA SER A 158 -14.57 4.34 -2.31
C SER A 158 -14.54 2.97 -2.96
N GLU A 159 -13.81 2.87 -4.05
CA GLU A 159 -13.59 1.65 -4.80
C GLU A 159 -12.09 1.45 -4.97
N GLY A 160 -11.63 0.25 -4.67
CA GLY A 160 -10.25 -0.17 -4.85
C GLY A 160 -10.19 -1.41 -5.72
N PHE A 161 -9.29 -1.37 -6.68
CA PHE A 161 -8.91 -2.53 -7.48
C PHE A 161 -7.40 -2.70 -7.37
N SER A 162 -6.96 -3.94 -7.18
CA SER A 162 -5.55 -4.30 -7.19
C SER A 162 -5.34 -5.59 -7.96
N MET A 163 -4.24 -5.66 -8.67
CA MET A 163 -3.80 -6.86 -9.39
C MET A 163 -2.29 -6.99 -9.22
N SER A 164 -1.85 -8.21 -8.96
CA SER A 164 -0.44 -8.54 -8.86
C SER A 164 -0.17 -9.84 -9.58
N ASN A 165 0.93 -9.89 -10.32
CA ASN A 165 1.43 -11.07 -10.99
C ASN A 165 2.90 -11.23 -10.66
N TYR A 166 3.30 -12.47 -10.41
CA TYR A 166 4.67 -12.84 -10.13
C TYR A 166 5.06 -14.00 -11.04
N GLY A 167 6.25 -13.97 -11.58
CA GLY A 167 6.79 -15.04 -12.40
C GLY A 167 8.28 -15.21 -12.14
N VAL A 168 8.77 -16.40 -12.32
CA VAL A 168 10.17 -16.79 -12.12
C VAL A 168 10.73 -17.44 -13.37
N ASP A 169 12.04 -17.59 -13.43
CA ASP A 169 12.75 -18.33 -14.46
C ASP A 169 12.61 -17.69 -15.85
N PHE A 170 13.50 -16.76 -16.17
CA PHE A 170 13.48 -16.08 -17.46
C PHE A 170 13.96 -16.98 -18.59
N MET A 171 13.11 -17.20 -19.60
CA MET A 171 13.41 -18.04 -20.77
C MET A 171 14.47 -17.42 -21.71
N ILE A 172 14.52 -16.09 -21.79
CA ILE A 172 15.46 -15.35 -22.62
C ILE A 172 16.28 -14.42 -21.72
N PRO A 173 17.60 -14.59 -21.65
CA PRO A 173 18.47 -13.74 -20.83
C PRO A 173 18.39 -12.28 -21.23
N GLY A 174 18.50 -11.39 -20.25
CA GLY A 174 18.50 -9.95 -20.46
C GLY A 174 17.14 -9.34 -20.81
N THR A 175 16.09 -10.16 -20.93
CA THR A 175 14.72 -9.71 -21.16
C THR A 175 13.89 -9.90 -19.90
N TYR A 176 13.74 -8.82 -19.12
CA TYR A 176 13.03 -8.88 -17.84
C TYR A 176 11.58 -8.45 -18.03
N SER A 177 10.70 -9.41 -18.23
CA SER A 177 9.27 -9.21 -18.39
C SER A 177 8.49 -10.44 -17.91
N LEU A 178 7.24 -10.24 -17.50
CA LEU A 178 6.38 -11.32 -17.06
C LEU A 178 6.11 -12.36 -18.18
N SER A 179 6.05 -11.91 -19.44
CA SER A 179 5.85 -12.80 -20.58
C SER A 179 7.04 -13.70 -20.88
N ASN A 180 8.21 -13.34 -20.38
CA ASN A 180 9.45 -14.10 -20.52
C ASN A 180 9.73 -15.03 -19.33
N THR A 181 8.83 -15.12 -18.36
CA THR A 181 8.95 -16.07 -17.26
C THR A 181 8.37 -17.43 -17.62
N ASN A 182 8.89 -18.48 -17.01
CA ASN A 182 8.45 -19.85 -17.27
C ASN A 182 7.07 -20.07 -16.68
N ARG A 183 6.10 -20.40 -17.52
CA ARG A 183 4.69 -20.55 -17.13
C ARG A 183 4.44 -21.82 -16.31
N GLU A 184 5.25 -22.83 -16.47
CA GLU A 184 5.11 -24.09 -15.73
C GLU A 184 5.40 -23.93 -14.24
N TRP A 185 6.17 -22.89 -13.88
CA TRP A 185 6.54 -22.58 -12.50
C TRP A 185 5.61 -21.56 -11.82
N MET A 186 4.62 -21.05 -12.57
CA MET A 186 3.64 -20.11 -12.04
C MET A 186 2.53 -20.85 -11.29
N GLU A 187 2.41 -20.56 -10.00
CA GLU A 187 1.32 -21.04 -9.17
C GLU A 187 0.11 -20.08 -9.23
N LEU A 188 -1.05 -20.59 -8.82
CA LEU A 188 -2.26 -19.76 -8.74
C LEU A 188 -2.10 -18.61 -7.74
N SER A 189 -1.34 -18.84 -6.67
CA SER A 189 -0.97 -17.84 -5.66
C SER A 189 -0.16 -16.67 -6.21
N ASP A 190 0.55 -16.87 -7.33
CA ASP A 190 1.36 -15.84 -7.97
C ASP A 190 0.52 -14.81 -8.73
N ARG A 191 -0.79 -15.06 -8.86
CA ARG A 191 -1.75 -14.19 -9.52
C ARG A 191 -2.83 -13.81 -8.54
N THR A 192 -2.83 -12.56 -8.12
CA THR A 192 -3.83 -12.04 -7.21
C THR A 192 -4.59 -10.88 -7.83
N ALA A 193 -5.89 -10.89 -7.63
CA ALA A 193 -6.73 -9.76 -7.99
C ALA A 193 -7.69 -9.50 -6.84
N GLY A 194 -7.81 -8.24 -6.46
CA GLY A 194 -8.69 -7.80 -5.40
C GLY A 194 -9.57 -6.65 -5.85
N HIS A 195 -10.83 -6.69 -5.46
CA HIS A 195 -11.77 -5.61 -5.64
C HIS A 195 -12.45 -5.31 -4.31
N SER A 196 -12.49 -4.06 -3.94
CA SER A 196 -13.15 -3.60 -2.71
C SER A 196 -14.04 -2.40 -3.01
N MET A 197 -15.23 -2.39 -2.40
CA MET A 197 -16.14 -1.25 -2.49
C MET A 197 -16.68 -0.93 -1.10
N ARG A 198 -16.61 0.33 -0.74
CA ARG A 198 -17.15 0.85 0.50
C ARG A 198 -18.03 2.06 0.23
N ARG A 199 -19.24 2.05 0.75
CA ARG A 199 -20.17 3.17 0.69
C ARG A 199 -20.47 3.66 2.08
N ARG A 200 -20.44 4.97 2.26
CA ARG A 200 -20.82 5.62 3.50
C ARG A 200 -21.73 6.79 3.17
N PHE A 201 -22.78 6.90 3.96
CA PHE A 201 -23.76 7.97 3.88
C PHE A 201 -24.01 8.50 5.27
N GLY A 202 -24.17 9.80 5.44
CA GLY A 202 -24.40 10.39 6.74
C GLY A 202 -25.19 11.69 6.68
N TYR A 203 -25.90 11.93 7.78
CA TYR A 203 -26.49 13.22 8.10
C TYR A 203 -25.76 13.82 9.29
N PHE A 204 -25.64 15.13 9.29
CA PHE A 204 -25.09 15.85 10.43
C PHE A 204 -25.84 17.14 10.67
N GLY A 205 -25.84 17.57 11.93
CA GLY A 205 -26.34 18.84 12.36
C GLY A 205 -25.41 19.49 13.38
N GLU A 206 -25.30 20.79 13.32
CA GLU A 206 -24.55 21.60 14.27
C GLU A 206 -25.40 22.79 14.71
N LEU A 207 -25.40 23.03 16.02
CA LEU A 207 -25.95 24.23 16.64
C LEU A 207 -24.81 24.92 17.37
N ARG A 208 -24.47 26.14 16.97
CA ARG A 208 -23.42 26.94 17.57
C ARG A 208 -24.00 28.24 18.08
N GLY A 209 -23.76 28.51 19.34
CA GLY A 209 -24.02 29.79 19.98
C GLY A 209 -22.72 30.56 20.21
N ASP A 210 -22.73 31.86 19.93
CA ASP A 210 -21.62 32.75 20.19
C ASP A 210 -22.13 33.99 20.93
N TYR A 211 -21.40 34.40 21.96
CA TYR A 211 -21.68 35.60 22.74
C TYR A 211 -20.51 36.58 22.66
N LYS A 212 -20.70 37.70 21.97
CA LYS A 212 -19.71 38.80 21.81
C LYS A 212 -18.34 38.36 21.27
N GLY A 213 -18.20 37.16 20.69
CA GLY A 213 -16.91 36.56 20.40
C GLY A 213 -16.12 36.10 21.64
N LEU A 214 -16.66 36.32 22.84
CA LEU A 214 -16.03 35.99 24.13
C LEU A 214 -16.23 34.53 24.52
N ALA A 215 -17.44 33.99 24.29
CA ALA A 215 -17.77 32.65 24.62
C ALA A 215 -18.49 31.99 23.44
N SER A 216 -18.16 30.73 23.16
CA SER A 216 -18.81 29.94 22.14
C SER A 216 -19.13 28.53 22.64
N LEU A 217 -20.28 28.01 22.27
CA LEU A 217 -20.71 26.63 22.52
C LEU A 217 -21.23 26.04 21.20
N SER A 218 -20.70 24.89 20.81
CA SER A 218 -21.17 24.14 19.64
C SER A 218 -21.57 22.73 20.07
N VAL A 219 -22.75 22.31 19.62
CA VAL A 219 -23.24 20.94 19.77
C VAL A 219 -23.42 20.36 18.37
N THR A 220 -22.78 19.24 18.13
CA THR A 220 -22.91 18.53 16.87
C THR A 220 -23.49 17.13 17.09
N ALA A 221 -24.27 16.68 16.12
CA ALA A 221 -24.79 15.34 16.06
C ALA A 221 -24.64 14.79 14.65
N ARG A 222 -24.12 13.56 14.54
CA ARG A 222 -23.91 12.89 13.25
C ARG A 222 -24.43 11.47 13.31
N TRP A 223 -25.11 11.06 12.26
CA TRP A 223 -25.55 9.69 12.00
C TRP A 223 -24.92 9.19 10.72
N ASP A 224 -24.16 8.12 10.80
CA ASP A 224 -23.48 7.52 9.68
C ASP A 224 -23.95 6.08 9.42
N TRP A 225 -24.15 5.76 8.17
CA TRP A 225 -24.39 4.41 7.64
C TRP A 225 -23.17 3.97 6.83
N SER A 226 -22.71 2.75 7.01
CA SER A 226 -21.60 2.17 6.27
C SER A 226 -21.95 0.78 5.75
N SER A 227 -21.62 0.50 4.49
CA SER A 227 -21.81 -0.82 3.88
C SER A 227 -20.96 -1.93 4.50
N THR A 228 -19.95 -1.58 5.30
CA THR A 228 -19.03 -2.53 5.92
C THR A 228 -19.37 -2.87 7.37
N ILE A 229 -20.41 -2.29 7.92
CA ILE A 229 -20.77 -2.44 9.35
C ILE A 229 -22.21 -2.91 9.45
N ILE A 230 -22.44 -3.94 10.27
CA ILE A 230 -23.74 -4.60 10.40
C ILE A 230 -24.72 -3.74 11.23
N ASN A 231 -24.23 -3.10 12.30
CA ASN A 231 -25.05 -2.29 13.18
C ASN A 231 -25.05 -0.82 12.73
N ASN A 232 -25.94 -0.46 11.84
CA ASN A 232 -26.17 0.91 11.37
C ASN A 232 -27.48 1.48 11.93
N PRO A 233 -27.60 2.80 12.17
CA PRO A 233 -26.58 3.84 12.04
C PRO A 233 -25.68 3.98 13.25
N PHE A 234 -24.50 4.59 13.05
CA PHE A 234 -23.66 5.06 14.14
C PHE A 234 -24.01 6.49 14.48
N PHE A 235 -24.17 6.77 15.76
CA PHE A 235 -24.45 8.10 16.26
C PHE A 235 -23.22 8.69 16.96
N TYR A 236 -22.82 9.87 16.55
CA TYR A 236 -21.68 10.61 17.10
C TYR A 236 -22.13 11.98 17.60
N PRO A 237 -22.44 12.13 18.89
CA PRO A 237 -22.65 13.45 19.48
C PRO A 237 -21.31 14.08 19.86
N SER A 238 -21.18 15.39 19.71
CA SER A 238 -20.07 16.11 20.32
C SER A 238 -20.51 17.48 20.84
N VAL A 239 -19.81 17.94 21.87
CA VAL A 239 -20.00 19.25 22.46
C VAL A 239 -18.63 19.93 22.56
N THR A 240 -18.55 21.14 22.06
CA THR A 240 -17.31 21.95 22.12
C THR A 240 -17.65 23.32 22.70
N GLY A 241 -16.90 23.73 23.71
CA GLY A 241 -17.03 25.05 24.31
C GLY A 241 -15.71 25.80 24.38
N GLY A 242 -15.77 27.11 24.35
CA GLY A 242 -14.60 27.97 24.51
C GLY A 242 -14.96 29.32 25.08
N VAL A 243 -14.08 29.85 25.94
CA VAL A 243 -14.24 31.16 26.61
C VAL A 243 -12.92 31.91 26.60
N ILE A 244 -12.96 33.20 26.27
CA ILE A 244 -11.80 34.10 26.35
C ILE A 244 -11.86 34.80 27.73
N LEU A 245 -11.06 34.30 28.64
CA LEU A 245 -11.03 34.81 30.02
C LEU A 245 -10.39 36.16 30.13
N SER A 246 -9.43 36.51 29.31
CA SER A 246 -8.75 37.80 29.33
C SER A 246 -9.66 38.99 29.06
N GLU A 247 -10.76 38.77 28.35
CA GLU A 247 -11.75 39.81 28.08
C GLU A 247 -12.95 39.78 29.05
N LEU A 248 -13.14 38.68 29.75
CA LEU A 248 -14.26 38.48 30.67
C LEU A 248 -13.96 39.01 32.07
N ILE A 249 -12.69 39.05 32.46
CA ILE A 249 -12.25 39.53 33.78
C ILE A 249 -11.78 40.96 33.65
N PRO A 250 -12.53 41.94 34.22
CA PRO A 250 -12.13 43.35 34.22
C PRO A 250 -10.76 43.54 34.91
N GLY A 251 -9.87 44.26 34.27
CA GLY A 251 -8.54 44.54 34.81
C GLY A 251 -7.41 43.61 34.37
N LEU A 252 -7.71 42.44 33.78
CA LEU A 252 -6.66 41.59 33.23
C LEU A 252 -6.02 42.18 31.98
N ASN A 253 -6.77 42.97 31.23
CA ASN A 253 -6.34 43.63 29.98
C ASN A 253 -5.75 45.01 30.17
N GLU A 254 -5.90 45.59 31.37
CA GLU A 254 -5.53 47.00 31.67
C GLU A 254 -4.14 47.14 32.31
N THR A 255 -3.50 46.08 32.73
CA THR A 255 -2.20 46.14 33.40
C THR A 255 -1.05 46.30 32.40
N LYS A 256 -0.28 47.37 32.55
CA LYS A 256 0.89 47.78 31.75
C LYS A 256 2.04 46.75 31.64
N ASN A 257 1.93 45.62 32.32
CA ASN A 257 2.89 44.49 32.29
C ASN A 257 2.17 43.19 31.91
N ASN A 258 1.60 43.16 30.72
CA ASN A 258 0.78 42.03 30.24
C ASN A 258 1.57 40.75 30.00
N TRP A 259 1.72 39.94 31.03
CA TRP A 259 2.09 38.53 30.90
C TRP A 259 0.96 37.69 30.27
N PHE A 260 -0.31 38.15 30.35
CA PHE A 260 -1.53 37.46 29.88
C PHE A 260 -2.37 38.38 28.99
N SER A 261 -1.82 38.80 27.87
CA SER A 261 -2.56 39.61 26.91
C SER A 261 -3.76 38.87 26.25
N TYR A 262 -3.70 37.57 26.21
CA TYR A 262 -4.77 36.73 25.65
C TYR A 262 -4.82 35.36 26.34
N TRP A 263 -5.93 35.06 27.03
CA TRP A 263 -6.15 33.78 27.69
C TRP A 263 -7.48 33.17 27.28
N LYS A 264 -7.43 32.02 26.57
CA LYS A 264 -8.59 31.30 26.08
C LYS A 264 -8.58 29.87 26.61
N ILE A 265 -9.69 29.44 27.21
CA ILE A 265 -9.95 28.05 27.60
C ILE A 265 -10.87 27.41 26.57
N ARG A 266 -10.56 26.19 26.16
CA ARG A 266 -11.38 25.36 25.28
C ARG A 266 -11.53 23.96 25.88
N GLY A 267 -12.70 23.36 25.70
CA GLY A 267 -12.99 21.97 26.05
C GLY A 267 -13.87 21.35 24.99
N ASN A 268 -13.70 20.06 24.77
CA ASN A 268 -14.57 19.27 23.91
C ASN A 268 -14.83 17.90 24.53
N TYR A 269 -16.02 17.38 24.25
CA TYR A 269 -16.44 16.03 24.57
C TYR A 269 -17.09 15.44 23.31
N ALA A 270 -16.65 14.21 22.91
CA ALA A 270 -17.16 13.51 21.75
C ALA A 270 -17.21 11.99 22.00
#